data_1cbb383c0520a3af74d44437ba5d2c01
#
_entry.id   1cbb383c0520a3af74d44437ba5d2c01
#
_cell.length_a   1.000
_cell.length_b   1.000
_cell.length_c   1.000
_cell.angle_alpha   90.00
_cell.angle_beta   90.00
_cell.angle_gamma   90.00
#
_symmetry.space_group_name_H-M   'P 1'
#
loop_
_entity.id
_entity.type
_entity.pdbx_description
1 polymer ?
#
loop_
_entity_poly.entity_id
_entity_poly.type
_entity_poly.pdbx_seq_one_letter_code
_entity_poly.pdbx_strand_id
1 'polypeptide(L)'
;MAEDEEDLGALFARITRRLIDAERPLLAELGLSMWGYIALSHLAHAPAETQLALAQAISYDKTRLIGLLDELEADGLITRTPDPADRRARIISLTDAGTKRHAAARRAIRKMEGGVLSGVSAAERTRLRRTLARLADG
;
A
#
# COMPACT_ATOMS: atom_id res chain seq x y z
N MET A 1 -23.82 23.03 -18.77
CA MET A 1 -22.86 23.01 -17.64
C MET A 1 -22.51 21.61 -17.25
N ALA A 2 -23.48 20.74 -17.05
CA ALA A 2 -23.18 19.31 -16.73
C ALA A 2 -22.46 18.57 -17.86
N GLU A 3 -22.57 19.01 -19.08
CA GLU A 3 -21.96 18.41 -20.27
C GLU A 3 -20.46 18.67 -20.38
N ASP A 4 -19.93 19.63 -19.63
CA ASP A 4 -18.50 19.98 -19.63
C ASP A 4 -17.74 19.38 -18.42
N GLU A 5 -18.43 18.66 -17.55
CA GLU A 5 -17.78 18.05 -16.40
C GLU A 5 -17.03 16.79 -16.81
N GLU A 6 -15.80 16.69 -16.35
CA GLU A 6 -14.93 15.54 -16.57
C GLU A 6 -15.48 14.31 -15.82
N ASP A 7 -15.41 13.14 -16.45
CA ASP A 7 -15.86 11.89 -15.83
C ASP A 7 -15.08 11.60 -14.55
N LEU A 8 -15.75 10.98 -13.56
CA LEU A 8 -15.12 10.58 -12.30
C LEU A 8 -13.88 9.72 -12.52
N GLY A 9 -13.96 8.77 -13.47
CA GLY A 9 -12.82 7.92 -13.79
C GLY A 9 -11.60 8.71 -14.25
N ALA A 10 -11.80 9.76 -15.05
CA ALA A 10 -10.72 10.62 -15.52
C ALA A 10 -10.12 11.44 -14.37
N LEU A 11 -10.95 11.95 -13.46
CA LEU A 11 -10.50 12.68 -12.27
C LEU A 11 -9.69 11.78 -11.36
N PHE A 12 -10.19 10.58 -11.07
CA PHE A 12 -9.48 9.59 -10.26
C PHE A 12 -8.12 9.22 -10.88
N ALA A 13 -8.09 9.02 -12.20
CA ALA A 13 -6.85 8.69 -12.90
C ALA A 13 -5.80 9.78 -12.75
N ARG A 14 -6.20 11.06 -12.90
CA ARG A 14 -5.28 12.19 -12.75
C ARG A 14 -4.77 12.34 -11.33
N ILE A 15 -5.65 12.21 -10.35
CA ILE A 15 -5.28 12.30 -8.93
C ILE A 15 -4.36 11.12 -8.55
N THR A 16 -4.70 9.90 -8.98
CA THR A 16 -3.89 8.71 -8.74
C THR A 16 -2.48 8.89 -9.30
N ARG A 17 -2.36 9.44 -10.51
CA ARG A 17 -1.05 9.71 -11.11
C ARG A 17 -0.24 10.70 -10.29
N ARG A 18 -0.86 11.78 -9.83
CA ARG A 18 -0.20 12.76 -8.96
C ARG A 18 0.32 12.12 -7.67
N LEU A 19 -0.50 11.28 -7.04
CA LEU A 19 -0.14 10.60 -5.80
C LEU A 19 1.02 9.61 -6.05
N ILE A 20 0.94 8.81 -7.10
CA ILE A 20 1.99 7.85 -7.44
C ILE A 20 3.32 8.56 -7.74
N ASP A 21 3.28 9.63 -8.53
CA ASP A 21 4.48 10.39 -8.89
C ASP A 21 5.14 11.03 -7.67
N ALA A 22 4.34 11.49 -6.71
CA ALA A 22 4.85 12.07 -5.46
C ALA A 22 5.34 11.00 -4.47
N GLU A 23 4.72 9.83 -4.48
CA GLU A 23 5.02 8.71 -3.57
C GLU A 23 6.33 8.01 -3.92
N ARG A 24 6.61 7.81 -5.20
CA ARG A 24 7.77 7.04 -5.66
C ARG A 24 9.10 7.48 -5.07
N PRO A 25 9.48 8.77 -5.13
CA PRO A 25 10.76 9.19 -4.56
C PRO A 25 10.82 9.04 -3.06
N LEU A 26 9.70 9.21 -2.35
CA LEU A 26 9.63 9.01 -0.90
C LEU A 26 9.89 7.56 -0.52
N LEU A 27 9.26 6.64 -1.24
CA LEU A 27 9.46 5.21 -1.02
C LEU A 27 10.88 4.78 -1.40
N ALA A 28 11.41 5.29 -2.51
CA ALA A 28 12.76 4.98 -2.96
C ALA A 28 13.81 5.37 -1.91
N GLU A 29 13.65 6.50 -1.24
CA GLU A 29 14.55 6.91 -0.14
C GLU A 29 14.55 5.91 1.01
N LEU A 30 13.44 5.19 1.21
CA LEU A 30 13.30 4.18 2.24
C LEU A 30 13.61 2.77 1.73
N GLY A 31 14.09 2.66 0.49
CA GLY A 31 14.40 1.37 -0.12
C GLY A 31 13.17 0.54 -0.45
N LEU A 32 12.03 1.19 -0.70
CA LEU A 32 10.77 0.50 -1.00
C LEU A 32 10.28 0.82 -2.42
N SER A 33 9.69 -0.18 -3.06
CA SER A 33 8.84 0.02 -4.23
C SER A 33 7.40 0.27 -3.77
N MET A 34 6.55 0.73 -4.68
CA MET A 34 5.12 0.92 -4.39
C MET A 34 4.47 -0.40 -3.96
N TRP A 35 4.74 -1.49 -4.68
CA TRP A 35 4.18 -2.79 -4.32
C TRP A 35 4.77 -3.35 -3.03
N GLY A 36 6.05 -3.07 -2.75
CA GLY A 36 6.65 -3.39 -1.46
C GLY A 36 5.93 -2.70 -0.31
N TYR A 37 5.65 -1.41 -0.46
CA TYR A 37 4.88 -0.66 0.53
C TYR A 37 3.46 -1.22 0.71
N ILE A 38 2.78 -1.56 -0.39
CA ILE A 38 1.43 -2.15 -0.34
C ILE A 38 1.45 -3.47 0.43
N ALA A 39 2.43 -4.33 0.14
CA ALA A 39 2.58 -5.62 0.84
C ALA A 39 2.84 -5.41 2.34
N LEU A 40 3.75 -4.51 2.71
CA LEU A 40 4.03 -4.20 4.11
C LEU A 40 2.81 -3.63 4.83
N SER A 41 2.04 -2.78 4.13
CA SER A 41 0.81 -2.18 4.68
C SER A 41 -0.23 -3.25 5.02
N HIS A 42 -0.41 -4.22 4.13
CA HIS A 42 -1.32 -5.33 4.39
C HIS A 42 -0.83 -6.16 5.59
N LEU A 43 0.45 -6.51 5.61
CA LEU A 43 1.03 -7.31 6.69
C LEU A 43 1.02 -6.59 8.04
N ALA A 44 1.02 -5.27 8.05
CA ALA A 44 0.90 -4.50 9.29
C ALA A 44 -0.47 -4.67 9.95
N HIS A 45 -1.50 -5.01 9.18
CA HIS A 45 -2.86 -5.24 9.67
C HIS A 45 -3.19 -6.73 9.79
N ALA A 46 -2.42 -7.60 9.14
CA ALA A 46 -2.57 -9.06 9.19
C ALA A 46 -1.29 -9.65 9.77
N PRO A 47 -1.28 -10.08 11.05
CA PRO A 47 -0.06 -10.51 11.75
C PRO A 47 0.71 -11.64 11.05
N ALA A 48 -0.02 -12.53 10.39
CA ALA A 48 0.56 -13.64 9.64
C ALA A 48 -0.33 -13.96 8.45
N GLU A 49 0.27 -14.12 7.29
CA GLU A 49 -0.47 -14.30 6.04
C GLU A 49 0.26 -15.30 5.16
N THR A 50 -0.50 -16.18 4.45
CA THR A 50 0.11 -17.05 3.44
C THR A 50 0.42 -16.23 2.18
N GLN A 51 1.36 -16.73 1.36
CA GLN A 51 1.69 -16.07 0.08
C GLN A 51 0.46 -15.94 -0.81
N LEU A 52 -0.36 -17.00 -0.88
CA LEU A 52 -1.58 -16.98 -1.69
C LEU A 52 -2.58 -15.95 -1.17
N ALA A 53 -2.82 -15.93 0.12
CA ALA A 53 -3.75 -14.98 0.74
C ALA A 53 -3.27 -13.54 0.55
N LEU A 54 -1.97 -13.29 0.68
CA LEU A 54 -1.40 -11.97 0.44
C LEU A 54 -1.58 -11.53 -1.01
N ALA A 55 -1.28 -12.41 -1.98
CA ALA A 55 -1.45 -12.11 -3.40
C ALA A 55 -2.89 -11.74 -3.73
N GLN A 56 -3.85 -12.48 -3.18
CA GLN A 56 -5.27 -12.20 -3.35
C GLN A 56 -5.69 -10.88 -2.70
N ALA A 57 -5.23 -10.63 -1.48
CA ALA A 57 -5.60 -9.44 -0.72
C ALA A 57 -5.13 -8.15 -1.39
N ILE A 58 -3.93 -8.13 -1.98
CA ILE A 58 -3.39 -6.95 -2.65
C ILE A 58 -3.60 -6.96 -4.17
N SER A 59 -4.32 -7.96 -4.68
CA SER A 59 -4.61 -8.14 -6.12
C SER A 59 -3.33 -8.12 -6.97
N TYR A 60 -2.33 -8.88 -6.55
CA TYR A 60 -1.03 -8.95 -7.20
C TYR A 60 -0.76 -10.34 -7.74
N ASP A 61 -0.06 -10.44 -8.86
CA ASP A 61 0.29 -11.70 -9.49
C ASP A 61 1.16 -12.55 -8.57
N LYS A 62 0.79 -13.84 -8.40
CA LYS A 62 1.50 -14.79 -7.52
C LYS A 62 2.97 -14.93 -7.88
N THR A 63 3.28 -15.01 -9.17
CA THR A 63 4.64 -15.22 -9.66
C THR A 63 5.52 -14.00 -9.35
N ARG A 64 4.97 -12.80 -9.58
CA ARG A 64 5.66 -11.54 -9.29
C ARG A 64 5.82 -11.33 -7.79
N LEU A 65 4.85 -11.79 -7.00
CA LEU A 65 4.90 -11.66 -5.54
C LEU A 65 6.11 -12.40 -4.95
N ILE A 66 6.48 -13.56 -5.49
CA ILE A 66 7.64 -14.33 -5.01
C ILE A 66 8.91 -13.48 -5.08
N GLY A 67 9.15 -12.81 -6.21
CA GLY A 67 10.30 -11.92 -6.36
C GLY A 67 10.27 -10.73 -5.41
N LEU A 68 9.11 -10.14 -5.23
CA LEU A 68 8.92 -9.03 -4.29
C LEU A 68 9.22 -9.47 -2.84
N LEU A 69 8.72 -10.63 -2.44
CA LEU A 69 8.97 -11.18 -1.11
C LEU A 69 10.43 -11.56 -0.91
N ASP A 70 11.10 -12.06 -1.94
CA ASP A 70 12.54 -12.34 -1.90
C ASP A 70 13.32 -11.06 -1.58
N GLU A 71 12.97 -9.95 -2.22
CA GLU A 71 13.60 -8.64 -1.96
C GLU A 71 13.33 -8.16 -0.54
N LEU A 72 12.08 -8.21 -0.09
CA LEU A 72 11.69 -7.77 1.25
C LEU A 72 12.38 -8.61 2.35
N GLU A 73 12.50 -9.91 2.13
CA GLU A 73 13.19 -10.80 3.06
C GLU A 73 14.70 -10.53 3.08
N ALA A 74 15.30 -10.33 1.91
CA ALA A 74 16.73 -9.99 1.79
C ALA A 74 17.04 -8.68 2.52
N ASP A 75 16.12 -7.72 2.51
CA ASP A 75 16.24 -6.46 3.22
C ASP A 75 15.93 -6.57 4.73
N GLY A 76 15.56 -7.76 5.19
CA GLY A 76 15.26 -8.01 6.59
C GLY A 76 13.92 -7.47 7.08
N LEU A 77 13.00 -7.16 6.16
CA LEU A 77 11.72 -6.52 6.49
C LEU A 77 10.61 -7.53 6.76
N ILE A 78 10.72 -8.74 6.25
CA ILE A 78 9.79 -9.84 6.47
C ILE A 78 10.55 -11.13 6.77
N THR A 79 9.82 -12.09 7.35
CA THR A 79 10.24 -13.49 7.44
C THR A 79 9.21 -14.36 6.73
N ARG A 80 9.68 -15.46 6.15
CA ARG A 80 8.83 -16.52 5.59
C ARG A 80 9.14 -17.81 6.30
N THR A 81 8.12 -18.39 6.94
CA THR A 81 8.26 -19.64 7.68
C THR A 81 7.27 -20.68 7.17
N PRO A 82 7.57 -21.99 7.28
CA PRO A 82 6.59 -23.01 6.91
C PRO A 82 5.34 -22.89 7.76
N ASP A 83 4.17 -23.08 7.13
CA ASP A 83 2.90 -23.13 7.84
C ASP A 83 2.82 -24.47 8.58
N PRO A 84 2.64 -24.49 9.92
CA PRO A 84 2.48 -25.75 10.68
C PRO A 84 1.28 -26.59 10.21
N ALA A 85 0.24 -25.94 9.67
CA ALA A 85 -0.96 -26.62 9.20
C ALA A 85 -0.83 -27.14 7.76
N ASP A 86 0.07 -26.57 6.95
CA ASP A 86 0.26 -26.95 5.56
C ASP A 86 1.72 -26.74 5.16
N ARG A 87 2.49 -27.83 5.03
CA ARG A 87 3.91 -27.79 4.69
C ARG A 87 4.23 -27.17 3.34
N ARG A 88 3.23 -27.06 2.46
CA ARG A 88 3.38 -26.43 1.12
C ARG A 88 3.25 -24.93 1.16
N ALA A 89 2.65 -24.39 2.22
CA ALA A 89 2.42 -22.96 2.40
C ALA A 89 3.52 -22.32 3.24
N ARG A 90 3.76 -21.03 2.98
CA ARG A 90 4.65 -20.19 3.75
C ARG A 90 3.84 -19.10 4.43
N ILE A 91 4.12 -18.86 5.69
CA ILE A 91 3.55 -17.74 6.44
C ILE A 91 4.53 -16.58 6.40
N ILE A 92 4.01 -15.43 6.03
CA ILE A 92 4.78 -14.19 5.89
C ILE A 92 4.44 -13.29 7.08
N SER A 93 5.46 -12.77 7.74
CA SER A 93 5.28 -11.86 8.88
C SER A 93 6.27 -10.71 8.79
N LEU A 94 5.86 -9.53 9.29
CA LEU A 94 6.77 -8.41 9.43
C LEU A 94 7.80 -8.69 10.53
N THR A 95 9.03 -8.24 10.28
CA THR A 95 10.04 -8.12 11.33
C THR A 95 9.87 -6.78 12.05
N ASP A 96 10.61 -6.56 13.14
CA ASP A 96 10.67 -5.25 13.79
C ASP A 96 11.17 -4.17 12.82
N ALA A 97 12.17 -4.51 12.01
CA ALA A 97 12.67 -3.61 10.97
C ALA A 97 11.60 -3.28 9.93
N GLY A 98 10.81 -4.28 9.52
CA GLY A 98 9.69 -4.10 8.60
C GLY A 98 8.61 -3.20 9.16
N THR A 99 8.25 -3.38 10.41
CA THR A 99 7.28 -2.54 11.11
C THR A 99 7.75 -1.08 11.17
N LYS A 100 9.01 -0.85 11.49
CA LYS A 100 9.60 0.50 11.55
C LYS A 100 9.67 1.15 10.16
N ARG A 101 10.07 0.38 9.15
CA ARG A 101 10.17 0.86 7.77
C ARG A 101 8.79 1.25 7.24
N HIS A 102 7.80 0.42 7.48
CA HIS A 102 6.41 0.70 7.11
C HIS A 102 5.90 1.97 7.79
N ALA A 103 6.14 2.12 9.09
CA ALA A 103 5.70 3.31 9.84
C ALA A 103 6.35 4.59 9.29
N ALA A 104 7.65 4.54 8.97
CA ALA A 104 8.36 5.68 8.39
C ALA A 104 7.78 6.05 7.01
N ALA A 105 7.52 5.04 6.17
CA ALA A 105 6.94 5.24 4.84
C ALA A 105 5.53 5.83 4.95
N ARG A 106 4.72 5.33 5.86
CA ARG A 106 3.36 5.83 6.09
C ARG A 106 3.37 7.30 6.51
N ARG A 107 4.27 7.69 7.41
CA ARG A 107 4.41 9.09 7.82
C ARG A 107 4.79 9.99 6.65
N ALA A 108 5.75 9.57 5.83
CA ALA A 108 6.18 10.33 4.66
C ALA A 108 5.03 10.50 3.65
N ILE A 109 4.30 9.44 3.39
CA ILE A 109 3.14 9.46 2.48
C ILE A 109 2.05 10.38 3.02
N ARG A 110 1.71 10.29 4.31
CA ARG A 110 0.69 11.15 4.94
C ARG A 110 1.07 12.62 4.86
N LYS A 111 2.33 12.94 5.04
CA LYS A 111 2.83 14.30 4.90
C LYS A 111 2.70 14.80 3.46
N MET A 112 3.06 13.98 2.50
CA MET A 112 2.94 14.28 1.07
C MET A 112 1.47 14.49 0.68
N GLU A 113 0.58 13.62 1.13
CA GLU A 113 -0.87 13.74 0.89
C GLU A 113 -1.41 15.06 1.45
N GLY A 114 -0.94 15.46 2.63
CA GLY A 114 -1.29 16.76 3.22
C GLY A 114 -0.89 17.93 2.33
N GLY A 115 0.24 17.84 1.64
CA GLY A 115 0.66 18.84 0.66
C GLY A 115 -0.24 18.87 -0.58
N VAL A 116 -0.62 17.71 -1.09
CA VAL A 116 -1.55 17.60 -2.22
C VAL A 116 -2.92 18.18 -1.86
N LEU A 117 -3.33 18.02 -0.61
CA LEU A 117 -4.63 18.48 -0.11
C LEU A 117 -4.57 19.88 0.54
N SER A 118 -3.50 20.65 0.31
CA SER A 118 -3.28 21.93 0.99
C SER A 118 -4.41 22.94 0.80
N GLY A 119 -5.13 22.87 -0.33
CA GLY A 119 -6.28 23.75 -0.60
C GLY A 119 -7.61 23.23 -0.05
N VAL A 120 -7.58 22.11 0.68
CA VAL A 120 -8.80 21.44 1.18
C VAL A 120 -8.85 21.56 2.70
N SER A 121 -9.98 22.03 3.23
CA SER A 121 -10.14 22.16 4.69
C SER A 121 -10.09 20.80 5.42
N ALA A 122 -9.81 20.83 6.70
CA ALA A 122 -9.78 19.61 7.52
C ALA A 122 -11.12 18.85 7.49
N ALA A 123 -12.22 19.57 7.52
CA ALA A 123 -13.56 18.97 7.45
C ALA A 123 -13.81 18.29 6.09
N GLU A 124 -13.41 18.95 5.01
CA GLU A 124 -13.52 18.39 3.66
C GLU A 124 -12.64 17.15 3.49
N ARG A 125 -11.41 17.17 4.03
CA ARG A 125 -10.49 16.01 3.98
C ARG A 125 -11.11 14.80 4.69
N THR A 126 -11.68 15.00 5.86
CA THR A 126 -12.35 13.94 6.61
C THR A 126 -13.51 13.36 5.83
N ARG A 127 -14.34 14.23 5.23
CA ARG A 127 -15.48 13.83 4.44
C ARG A 127 -15.06 13.08 3.18
N LEU A 128 -14.01 13.56 2.52
CA LEU A 128 -13.45 12.91 1.32
C LEU A 128 -12.98 11.49 1.63
N ARG A 129 -12.22 11.31 2.70
CA ARG A 129 -11.74 9.97 3.10
C ARG A 129 -12.88 9.01 3.39
N ARG A 130 -13.91 9.47 4.11
CA ARG A 130 -15.11 8.66 4.39
C ARG A 130 -15.83 8.24 3.13
N THR A 131 -16.02 9.20 2.22
CA THR A 131 -16.73 8.95 0.97
C THR A 131 -15.97 7.96 0.10
N LEU A 132 -14.65 8.15 -0.05
CA LEU A 132 -13.82 7.25 -0.84
C LEU A 132 -13.78 5.84 -0.23
N ALA A 133 -13.69 5.73 1.10
CA ALA A 133 -13.70 4.42 1.77
C ALA A 133 -15.00 3.66 1.49
N ARG A 134 -16.16 4.34 1.59
CA ARG A 134 -17.44 3.73 1.26
C ARG A 134 -17.50 3.25 -0.18
N LEU A 135 -17.01 4.06 -1.12
CA LEU A 135 -17.01 3.70 -2.53
C LEU A 135 -16.04 2.55 -2.82
N ALA A 136 -14.91 2.51 -2.12
CA ALA A 136 -13.92 1.44 -2.29
C ALA A 136 -14.42 0.09 -1.78
N ASP A 137 -15.24 0.10 -0.74
CA ASP A 137 -15.79 -1.13 -0.16
C ASP A 137 -17.02 -1.65 -0.90
N GLY A 138 -17.55 -0.87 -1.83
CA GLY A 138 -18.74 -1.21 -2.62
C GLY A 138 -20.02 -1.01 -1.88
#